data_f20e95ff21c2ff516bddd3ed6fc41ddc
#
_entry.id   f20e95ff21c2ff516bddd3ed6fc41ddc
#
_cell.length_a   1.000
_cell.length_b   1.000
_cell.length_c   1.000
_cell.angle_alpha   90.00
_cell.angle_beta   90.00
_cell.angle_gamma   90.00
#
_symmetry.space_group_name_H-M   'P 1'
#
loop_
_entity.id
_entity.type
_entity.pdbx_description
1 polymer ?
#
loop_
_entity_poly.entity_id
_entity_poly.type
_entity_poly.pdbx_seq_one_letter_code
_entity_poly.pdbx_strand_id
1 'polypeptide(L)'
;MTALENNSPYIAQPKILVATDCIVFGFDEGILKLLVFRRRIDPLKGEWSLIGSFVNEEESVPDAARRVLLQFTGLENIFLEELRVYSDVERDSGARCISIAQYALIRINDYDREQVELHGAKWFALEDIPQLVLDHNVMIFDALDRLRQKTTHKPIGFELLPEKFTIPQLQSLYEAIHQTKLDDRNFRKKLLSFDLLIKLDEKDKSTSKKGAFLYRFDYGKYKKLEESGINFVL
;
A
#
# COMPACT_ATOMS: atom_id res chain seq x y z
N MET A 1 -29.41 20.04 -31.69
CA MET A 1 -27.99 19.62 -31.81
C MET A 1 -27.42 20.30 -33.04
N THR A 2 -26.60 21.30 -32.83
CA THR A 2 -26.10 22.19 -33.88
C THR A 2 -24.91 21.54 -34.62
N ALA A 3 -24.76 21.86 -35.91
CA ALA A 3 -23.72 21.32 -36.83
C ALA A 3 -22.26 21.46 -36.35
N LEU A 4 -22.02 22.12 -35.23
CA LEU A 4 -20.70 22.27 -34.58
C LEU A 4 -20.24 21.04 -33.81
N GLU A 5 -21.16 20.14 -33.38
CA GLU A 5 -20.81 18.95 -32.62
C GLU A 5 -20.19 17.82 -33.46
N ASN A 6 -20.47 17.79 -34.76
CA ASN A 6 -19.98 16.72 -35.65
C ASN A 6 -18.54 16.91 -36.18
N ASN A 7 -17.87 18.01 -35.87
CA ASN A 7 -16.52 18.30 -36.35
C ASN A 7 -15.49 18.47 -35.22
N SER A 8 -15.82 18.04 -34.02
CA SER A 8 -14.88 18.09 -32.90
C SER A 8 -13.73 17.08 -33.09
N PRO A 9 -12.46 17.51 -33.02
CA PRO A 9 -11.31 16.61 -33.12
C PRO A 9 -11.31 15.51 -32.07
N TYR A 10 -12.04 15.69 -30.97
CA TYR A 10 -12.17 14.68 -29.92
C TYR A 10 -13.04 13.48 -30.32
N ILE A 11 -14.01 13.64 -31.23
CA ILE A 11 -14.90 12.57 -31.67
C ILE A 11 -14.15 11.56 -32.55
N ALA A 12 -13.19 12.02 -33.31
CA ALA A 12 -12.39 11.19 -34.21
C ALA A 12 -11.27 10.41 -33.49
N GLN A 13 -10.99 10.70 -32.22
CA GLN A 13 -9.93 10.00 -31.49
C GLN A 13 -10.42 8.64 -30.97
N PRO A 14 -9.55 7.61 -30.98
CA PRO A 14 -9.89 6.32 -30.39
C PRO A 14 -10.12 6.46 -28.88
N LYS A 15 -11.20 5.87 -28.39
CA LYS A 15 -11.47 5.79 -26.96
C LYS A 15 -10.63 4.65 -26.37
N ILE A 16 -9.86 4.96 -25.34
CA ILE A 16 -9.04 4.01 -24.60
C ILE A 16 -9.66 3.84 -23.22
N LEU A 17 -9.74 2.59 -22.74
CA LEU A 17 -10.21 2.32 -21.38
C LEU A 17 -9.17 2.81 -20.38
N VAL A 18 -9.65 3.41 -19.30
CA VAL A 18 -8.84 3.79 -18.16
C VAL A 18 -9.26 2.92 -16.97
N ALA A 19 -8.30 2.30 -16.32
CA ALA A 19 -8.49 1.51 -15.10
C ALA A 19 -7.69 2.10 -13.95
N THR A 20 -8.03 1.70 -12.75
CA THR A 20 -7.20 1.87 -11.55
C THR A 20 -7.03 0.51 -10.88
N ASP A 21 -5.80 0.20 -10.45
CA ASP A 21 -5.46 -0.99 -9.71
C ASP A 21 -4.86 -0.56 -8.35
N CYS A 22 -5.41 -1.11 -7.25
CA CYS A 22 -5.01 -0.78 -5.89
C CYS A 22 -4.14 -1.90 -5.32
N ILE A 23 -2.89 -1.58 -5.01
CA ILE A 23 -1.94 -2.46 -4.34
C ILE A 23 -2.01 -2.15 -2.84
N VAL A 24 -2.73 -2.95 -2.08
CA VAL A 24 -2.90 -2.74 -0.64
C VAL A 24 -2.02 -3.71 0.12
N PHE A 25 -0.94 -3.19 0.70
CA PHE A 25 -0.13 -3.93 1.65
C PHE A 25 -0.72 -3.81 3.04
N GLY A 26 -0.72 -4.91 3.77
CA GLY A 26 -1.15 -4.97 5.16
C GLY A 26 -0.05 -5.51 6.05
N PHE A 27 0.19 -4.88 7.20
CA PHE A 27 1.13 -5.36 8.19
C PHE A 27 0.38 -6.01 9.36
N ASP A 28 0.81 -7.22 9.72
CA ASP A 28 0.20 -8.03 10.77
C ASP A 28 1.23 -8.96 11.38
N GLU A 29 1.43 -8.88 12.71
CA GLU A 29 2.33 -9.74 13.48
C GLU A 29 3.75 -9.92 12.89
N GLY A 30 4.33 -8.86 12.35
CA GLY A 30 5.67 -8.89 11.76
C GLY A 30 5.70 -9.37 10.31
N ILE A 31 4.56 -9.63 9.69
CA ILE A 31 4.45 -10.12 8.30
C ILE A 31 3.80 -9.04 7.44
N LEU A 32 4.41 -8.77 6.29
CA LEU A 32 3.81 -7.96 5.25
C LEU A 32 2.98 -8.86 4.32
N LYS A 33 1.72 -8.49 4.14
CA LYS A 33 0.73 -9.22 3.33
C LYS A 33 0.22 -8.33 2.21
N LEU A 34 -0.24 -8.93 1.13
CA LEU A 34 -0.92 -8.27 0.02
C LEU A 34 -2.38 -8.68 -0.02
N LEU A 35 -3.26 -7.71 -0.25
CA LEU A 35 -4.68 -7.95 -0.48
C LEU A 35 -4.94 -8.20 -1.97
N VAL A 36 -5.52 -9.34 -2.29
CA VAL A 36 -5.93 -9.71 -3.65
C VAL A 36 -7.34 -10.28 -3.65
N PHE A 37 -7.99 -10.33 -4.81
CA PHE A 37 -9.33 -10.89 -4.92
C PHE A 37 -9.47 -11.81 -6.15
N ARG A 38 -10.53 -12.60 -6.17
CA ARG A 38 -10.90 -13.40 -7.33
C ARG A 38 -11.68 -12.55 -8.33
N ARG A 39 -11.14 -12.44 -9.55
CA ARG A 39 -11.75 -11.68 -10.64
C ARG A 39 -13.16 -12.20 -10.94
N ARG A 40 -14.15 -11.31 -11.05
CA ARG A 40 -15.56 -11.67 -11.22
C ARG A 40 -16.06 -11.56 -12.66
N ILE A 41 -15.25 -10.98 -13.55
CA ILE A 41 -15.60 -10.71 -14.97
C ILE A 41 -14.62 -11.38 -15.93
N ASP A 42 -15.12 -11.67 -17.13
CA ASP A 42 -14.29 -12.12 -18.26
C ASP A 42 -13.52 -10.95 -18.90
N PRO A 43 -12.40 -11.20 -19.55
CA PRO A 43 -11.62 -12.45 -19.52
C PRO A 43 -10.99 -12.71 -18.14
N LEU A 44 -10.51 -13.94 -17.92
CA LEU A 44 -9.77 -14.35 -16.71
C LEU A 44 -10.63 -14.37 -15.42
N LYS A 45 -11.93 -14.62 -15.56
CA LYS A 45 -12.84 -14.81 -14.41
C LYS A 45 -12.37 -15.98 -13.54
N GLY A 46 -12.33 -15.75 -12.22
CA GLY A 46 -11.90 -16.75 -11.24
C GLY A 46 -10.40 -16.71 -10.93
N GLU A 47 -9.59 -16.02 -11.74
CA GLU A 47 -8.17 -15.87 -11.49
C GLU A 47 -7.88 -14.78 -10.43
N TRP A 48 -6.72 -14.86 -9.79
CA TRP A 48 -6.29 -13.88 -8.80
C TRP A 48 -5.86 -12.57 -9.45
N SER A 49 -6.26 -11.45 -8.84
CA SER A 49 -6.09 -10.09 -9.35
C SER A 49 -5.80 -9.10 -8.22
N LEU A 50 -5.15 -8.00 -8.53
CA LEU A 50 -5.22 -6.80 -7.69
C LEU A 50 -6.64 -6.27 -7.64
N ILE A 51 -6.95 -5.49 -6.60
CA ILE A 51 -8.24 -4.83 -6.45
C ILE A 51 -8.31 -3.69 -7.47
N GLY A 52 -9.06 -3.89 -8.55
CA GLY A 52 -9.08 -2.91 -9.64
C GLY A 52 -10.38 -2.93 -10.44
N SER A 53 -10.64 -1.84 -11.15
CA SER A 53 -11.75 -1.71 -12.11
C SER A 53 -11.54 -0.50 -13.02
N PHE A 54 -12.42 -0.36 -14.01
CA PHE A 54 -12.44 0.81 -14.89
C PHE A 54 -12.86 2.07 -14.14
N VAL A 55 -12.30 3.19 -14.58
CA VAL A 55 -12.71 4.54 -14.15
C VAL A 55 -13.95 4.94 -14.96
N ASN A 56 -15.00 5.37 -14.28
CA ASN A 56 -16.23 5.85 -14.93
C ASN A 56 -16.05 7.28 -15.46
N GLU A 57 -16.91 7.69 -16.39
CA GLU A 57 -16.83 9.02 -17.05
C GLU A 57 -16.98 10.19 -16.06
N GLU A 58 -17.68 9.98 -14.94
CA GLU A 58 -18.04 11.04 -13.98
C GLU A 58 -17.21 11.01 -12.68
N GLU A 59 -16.13 10.23 -12.65
CA GLU A 59 -15.28 10.12 -11.46
C GLU A 59 -13.80 10.37 -11.75
N SER A 60 -13.07 10.86 -10.76
CA SER A 60 -11.61 10.93 -10.81
C SER A 60 -10.97 9.57 -10.51
N VAL A 61 -9.70 9.38 -10.90
CA VAL A 61 -8.95 8.15 -10.56
C VAL A 61 -8.91 7.88 -9.05
N PRO A 62 -8.67 8.87 -8.17
CA PRO A 62 -8.74 8.64 -6.73
C PRO A 62 -10.15 8.25 -6.24
N ASP A 63 -11.23 8.77 -6.84
CA ASP A 63 -12.60 8.39 -6.50
C ASP A 63 -12.89 6.95 -6.95
N ALA A 64 -12.48 6.60 -8.17
CA ALA A 64 -12.58 5.23 -8.68
C ALA A 64 -11.85 4.24 -7.74
N ALA A 65 -10.63 4.57 -7.32
CA ALA A 65 -9.86 3.73 -6.41
C ALA A 65 -10.57 3.51 -5.07
N ARG A 66 -11.13 4.57 -4.46
CA ARG A 66 -11.93 4.46 -3.23
C ARG A 66 -13.18 3.60 -3.43
N ARG A 67 -13.93 3.85 -4.51
CA ARG A 67 -15.13 3.07 -4.85
C ARG A 67 -14.81 1.59 -5.03
N VAL A 68 -13.74 1.28 -5.76
CA VAL A 68 -13.32 -0.09 -6.06
C VAL A 68 -12.89 -0.82 -4.80
N LEU A 69 -12.11 -0.18 -3.92
CA LEU A 69 -11.74 -0.76 -2.63
C LEU A 69 -12.97 -1.07 -1.78
N LEU A 70 -13.86 -0.10 -1.59
CA LEU A 70 -15.09 -0.31 -0.84
C LEU A 70 -15.92 -1.45 -1.43
N GLN A 71 -16.13 -1.45 -2.74
CA GLN A 71 -16.97 -2.43 -3.42
C GLN A 71 -16.43 -3.87 -3.34
N PHE A 72 -15.12 -4.06 -3.44
CA PHE A 72 -14.52 -5.40 -3.54
C PHE A 72 -13.87 -5.89 -2.25
N THR A 73 -13.74 -5.05 -1.24
CA THR A 73 -13.09 -5.42 0.02
C THR A 73 -13.85 -4.97 1.27
N GLY A 74 -14.79 -4.04 1.14
CA GLY A 74 -15.43 -3.38 2.28
C GLY A 74 -14.53 -2.38 3.00
N LEU A 75 -13.31 -2.13 2.50
CA LEU A 75 -12.36 -1.23 3.15
C LEU A 75 -12.66 0.23 2.82
N GLU A 76 -12.74 1.07 3.85
CA GLU A 76 -12.97 2.50 3.76
C GLU A 76 -11.83 3.30 4.37
N ASN A 77 -11.75 4.58 4.02
CA ASN A 77 -10.83 5.55 4.61
C ASN A 77 -9.35 5.17 4.51
N ILE A 78 -8.98 4.43 3.45
CA ILE A 78 -7.59 4.10 3.16
C ILE A 78 -6.97 5.25 2.38
N PHE A 79 -5.83 5.73 2.86
CA PHE A 79 -5.01 6.68 2.13
C PHE A 79 -4.23 5.96 1.05
N LEU A 80 -4.57 6.25 -0.20
CA LEU A 80 -3.93 5.71 -1.40
C LEU A 80 -2.99 6.76 -2.00
N GLU A 81 -1.82 6.31 -2.41
CA GLU A 81 -0.86 7.11 -3.16
C GLU A 81 -0.73 6.58 -4.58
N GLU A 82 -0.64 7.50 -5.54
CA GLU A 82 -0.36 7.12 -6.92
C GLU A 82 1.04 6.50 -7.03
N LEU A 83 1.12 5.34 -7.66
CA LEU A 83 2.37 4.66 -7.93
C LEU A 83 2.94 5.12 -9.27
N ARG A 84 2.32 4.72 -10.34
CA ARG A 84 2.60 5.13 -11.73
C ARG A 84 1.52 4.66 -12.71
N VAL A 85 1.66 5.09 -13.96
CA VAL A 85 0.83 4.66 -15.08
C VAL A 85 1.44 3.42 -15.75
N TYR A 86 0.58 2.44 -16.06
CA TYR A 86 0.89 1.22 -16.82
C TYR A 86 0.15 1.28 -18.15
N SER A 87 0.88 1.44 -19.23
CA SER A 87 0.32 1.76 -20.54
C SER A 87 0.88 0.92 -21.68
N ASP A 88 1.45 -0.26 -21.39
CA ASP A 88 1.84 -1.20 -22.44
C ASP A 88 0.64 -1.54 -23.30
N VAL A 89 0.85 -1.65 -24.62
CA VAL A 89 -0.25 -1.87 -25.56
C VAL A 89 -0.90 -3.24 -25.36
N GLU A 90 -0.09 -4.23 -25.00
CA GLU A 90 -0.49 -5.63 -24.85
C GLU A 90 -0.82 -5.99 -23.38
N ARG A 91 -0.87 -4.99 -22.45
CA ARG A 91 -1.05 -5.29 -21.02
C ARG A 91 -2.36 -5.97 -20.68
N ASP A 92 -3.42 -5.70 -21.43
CA ASP A 92 -4.74 -6.30 -21.24
C ASP A 92 -5.21 -6.96 -22.55
N SER A 93 -5.45 -8.26 -22.49
CA SER A 93 -5.91 -9.06 -23.64
C SER A 93 -7.34 -8.78 -24.06
N GLY A 94 -8.14 -8.15 -23.21
CA GLY A 94 -9.56 -7.86 -23.48
C GLY A 94 -9.76 -6.60 -24.31
N ALA A 95 -8.95 -5.55 -24.05
CA ALA A 95 -9.05 -4.28 -24.78
C ALA A 95 -7.84 -3.38 -24.48
N ARG A 96 -7.64 -2.37 -25.33
CA ARG A 96 -6.65 -1.32 -25.07
C ARG A 96 -7.02 -0.57 -23.79
N CYS A 97 -6.22 -0.76 -22.75
CA CYS A 97 -6.45 -0.21 -21.43
C CYS A 97 -5.18 0.42 -20.85
N ILE A 98 -5.31 1.56 -20.20
CA ILE A 98 -4.27 2.20 -19.40
C ILE A 98 -4.69 2.08 -17.93
N SER A 99 -3.81 1.61 -17.07
CA SER A 99 -4.06 1.59 -15.63
C SER A 99 -3.21 2.60 -14.89
N ILE A 100 -3.84 3.32 -13.96
CA ILE A 100 -3.19 4.20 -13.01
C ILE A 100 -3.19 3.48 -11.67
N ALA A 101 -2.04 2.91 -11.31
CA ALA A 101 -1.91 2.13 -10.09
C ALA A 101 -1.81 3.03 -8.86
N GLN A 102 -2.50 2.61 -7.79
CA GLN A 102 -2.48 3.24 -6.47
C GLN A 102 -1.95 2.23 -5.46
N TYR A 103 -1.24 2.68 -4.43
CA TYR A 103 -0.79 1.78 -3.38
C TYR A 103 -1.05 2.36 -1.99
N ALA A 104 -1.20 1.46 -1.03
CA ALA A 104 -1.35 1.78 0.38
C ALA A 104 -0.60 0.76 1.24
N LEU A 105 -0.25 1.18 2.45
CA LEU A 105 0.25 0.32 3.50
C LEU A 105 -0.60 0.55 4.74
N ILE A 106 -1.30 -0.48 5.22
CA ILE A 106 -2.27 -0.40 6.30
C ILE A 106 -1.96 -1.39 7.40
N ARG A 107 -2.52 -1.15 8.59
CA ARG A 107 -2.54 -2.11 9.68
C ARG A 107 -3.78 -3.00 9.54
N ILE A 108 -3.59 -4.30 9.31
CA ILE A 108 -4.72 -5.22 9.04
C ILE A 108 -5.72 -5.25 10.19
N ASN A 109 -5.24 -5.17 11.44
CA ASN A 109 -6.08 -5.26 12.63
C ASN A 109 -7.02 -4.06 12.86
N ASP A 110 -6.86 -2.97 12.09
CA ASP A 110 -7.77 -1.82 12.12
C ASP A 110 -9.02 -2.05 11.27
N TYR A 111 -9.10 -3.19 10.56
CA TYR A 111 -10.19 -3.52 9.64
C TYR A 111 -10.77 -4.89 9.94
N ASP A 112 -12.05 -5.06 9.60
CA ASP A 112 -12.77 -6.31 9.77
C ASP A 112 -12.34 -7.34 8.70
N ARG A 113 -11.64 -8.39 9.15
CA ARG A 113 -11.15 -9.47 8.26
C ARG A 113 -12.30 -10.29 7.66
N GLU A 114 -13.38 -10.50 8.42
CA GLU A 114 -14.55 -11.26 7.93
C GLU A 114 -15.23 -10.51 6.80
N GLN A 115 -15.34 -9.18 6.92
CA GLN A 115 -15.87 -8.33 5.84
C GLN A 115 -15.03 -8.44 4.56
N VAL A 116 -13.70 -8.42 4.68
CA VAL A 116 -12.79 -8.57 3.53
C VAL A 116 -13.03 -9.92 2.83
N GLU A 117 -13.15 -11.00 3.59
CA GLU A 117 -13.38 -12.35 3.05
C GLU A 117 -14.78 -12.49 2.43
N LEU A 118 -15.81 -11.91 3.03
CA LEU A 118 -17.17 -11.89 2.48
C LEU A 118 -17.23 -11.21 1.11
N HIS A 119 -16.39 -10.20 0.87
CA HIS A 119 -16.25 -9.57 -0.43
C HIS A 119 -15.43 -10.40 -1.43
N GLY A 120 -14.85 -11.53 -1.00
CA GLY A 120 -14.05 -12.43 -1.84
C GLY A 120 -12.60 -11.97 -2.03
N ALA A 121 -12.16 -11.02 -1.21
CA ALA A 121 -10.76 -10.62 -1.12
C ALA A 121 -10.03 -11.45 -0.05
N LYS A 122 -8.71 -11.58 -0.19
CA LYS A 122 -7.89 -12.39 0.73
C LYS A 122 -6.50 -11.80 0.88
N TRP A 123 -6.01 -11.85 2.12
CA TRP A 123 -4.64 -11.48 2.47
C TRP A 123 -3.69 -12.66 2.25
N PHE A 124 -2.61 -12.44 1.52
CA PHE A 124 -1.52 -13.40 1.34
C PHE A 124 -0.21 -12.80 1.85
N ALA A 125 0.62 -13.60 2.55
CA ALA A 125 2.00 -13.20 2.78
C ALA A 125 2.72 -13.02 1.44
N LEU A 126 3.72 -12.14 1.37
CA LEU A 126 4.38 -11.83 0.08
C LEU A 126 4.98 -13.07 -0.60
N GLU A 127 5.47 -14.02 0.18
CA GLU A 127 6.03 -15.30 -0.30
C GLU A 127 4.99 -16.28 -0.82
N ASP A 128 3.71 -16.12 -0.40
CA ASP A 128 2.61 -17.00 -0.76
C ASP A 128 1.66 -16.40 -1.81
N ILE A 129 2.00 -15.24 -2.38
CA ILE A 129 1.17 -14.58 -3.38
C ILE A 129 1.01 -15.51 -4.59
N PRO A 130 -0.23 -15.86 -4.98
CA PRO A 130 -0.46 -16.67 -6.17
C PRO A 130 -0.07 -15.87 -7.42
N GLN A 131 0.07 -16.57 -8.56
CA GLN A 131 0.21 -15.90 -9.85
C GLN A 131 -1.01 -15.01 -10.09
N LEU A 132 -0.78 -13.73 -10.34
CA LEU A 132 -1.84 -12.79 -10.69
C LEU A 132 -1.96 -12.61 -12.19
N VAL A 133 -3.15 -12.16 -12.61
CA VAL A 133 -3.44 -11.86 -14.02
C VAL A 133 -2.68 -10.64 -14.52
N LEU A 134 -2.58 -10.51 -15.84
CA LEU A 134 -2.04 -9.34 -16.54
C LEU A 134 -0.61 -8.99 -16.06
N ASP A 135 -0.35 -7.70 -15.92
CA ASP A 135 0.90 -7.13 -15.43
C ASP A 135 0.91 -6.86 -13.90
N HIS A 136 -0.04 -7.42 -13.15
CA HIS A 136 -0.22 -7.14 -11.73
C HIS A 136 0.99 -7.53 -10.87
N ASN A 137 1.72 -8.59 -11.22
CA ASN A 137 2.94 -8.93 -10.50
C ASN A 137 4.03 -7.84 -10.64
N VAL A 138 4.10 -7.17 -11.79
CA VAL A 138 5.01 -6.03 -12.00
C VAL A 138 4.60 -4.85 -11.12
N MET A 139 3.29 -4.57 -11.02
CA MET A 139 2.75 -3.51 -10.16
C MET A 139 3.10 -3.74 -8.68
N ILE A 140 3.00 -4.99 -8.19
CA ILE A 140 3.38 -5.35 -6.81
C ILE A 140 4.86 -5.07 -6.57
N PHE A 141 5.73 -5.50 -7.49
CA PHE A 141 7.17 -5.29 -7.40
C PHE A 141 7.49 -3.79 -7.31
N ASP A 142 6.92 -2.99 -8.20
CA ASP A 142 7.14 -1.53 -8.24
C ASP A 142 6.63 -0.85 -6.97
N ALA A 143 5.47 -1.28 -6.44
CA ALA A 143 4.91 -0.74 -5.20
C ALA A 143 5.77 -1.10 -3.98
N LEU A 144 6.28 -2.32 -3.92
CA LEU A 144 7.18 -2.76 -2.85
C LEU A 144 8.50 -2.00 -2.90
N ASP A 145 9.05 -1.77 -4.10
CA ASP A 145 10.26 -0.96 -4.27
C ASP A 145 10.03 0.50 -3.84
N ARG A 146 8.86 1.08 -4.18
CA ARG A 146 8.46 2.41 -3.72
C ARG A 146 8.38 2.49 -2.19
N LEU A 147 7.82 1.47 -1.51
CA LEU A 147 7.79 1.39 -0.05
C LEU A 147 9.21 1.32 0.54
N ARG A 148 10.10 0.50 -0.03
CA ARG A 148 11.50 0.39 0.40
C ARG A 148 12.22 1.72 0.28
N GLN A 149 12.09 2.41 -0.84
CA GLN A 149 12.67 3.73 -1.05
C GLN A 149 12.14 4.74 -0.02
N LYS A 150 10.83 4.72 0.26
CA LYS A 150 10.25 5.61 1.26
C LYS A 150 10.79 5.35 2.66
N THR A 151 10.88 4.09 3.10
CA THR A 151 11.43 3.74 4.42
C THR A 151 12.87 4.16 4.58
N THR A 152 13.62 4.27 3.49
CA THR A 152 15.01 4.76 3.53
C THR A 152 15.09 6.27 3.78
N HIS A 153 14.12 7.05 3.29
CA HIS A 153 14.19 8.52 3.31
C HIS A 153 13.18 9.19 4.24
N LYS A 154 12.19 8.45 4.72
CA LYS A 154 11.15 8.93 5.63
C LYS A 154 10.88 7.92 6.74
N PRO A 155 10.64 8.36 7.95
CA PRO A 155 10.21 7.47 9.03
C PRO A 155 8.73 7.11 8.82
N ILE A 156 8.45 6.20 7.88
CA ILE A 156 7.09 5.73 7.61
C ILE A 156 6.77 4.48 8.43
N GLY A 157 5.47 4.22 8.58
CA GLY A 157 4.96 2.99 9.19
C GLY A 157 4.76 3.08 10.70
N PHE A 158 5.02 4.21 11.33
CA PHE A 158 4.70 4.38 12.75
C PHE A 158 3.19 4.27 13.01
N GLU A 159 2.36 4.66 12.05
CA GLU A 159 0.91 4.52 12.09
C GLU A 159 0.46 3.04 12.06
N LEU A 160 1.33 2.14 11.59
CA LEU A 160 1.05 0.70 11.55
C LEU A 160 1.33 0.00 12.88
N LEU A 161 1.99 0.68 13.78
CA LEU A 161 2.29 0.18 15.12
C LEU A 161 1.28 0.74 16.13
N PRO A 162 1.10 0.10 17.29
CA PRO A 162 0.40 0.70 18.40
C PRO A 162 1.01 2.06 18.77
N GLU A 163 0.23 2.97 19.35
CA GLU A 163 0.72 4.28 19.83
C GLU A 163 1.97 4.14 20.71
N LYS A 164 2.01 3.07 21.51
CA LYS A 164 3.16 2.66 22.31
C LYS A 164 3.71 1.36 21.74
N PHE A 165 4.95 1.38 21.29
CA PHE A 165 5.60 0.25 20.63
C PHE A 165 7.02 0.03 21.15
N THR A 166 7.56 -1.14 20.88
CA THR A 166 8.96 -1.48 21.17
C THR A 166 9.83 -1.32 19.92
N ILE A 167 11.14 -1.09 20.10
CA ILE A 167 12.07 -1.05 18.97
C ILE A 167 12.06 -2.36 18.17
N PRO A 168 12.00 -3.57 18.78
CA PRO A 168 11.83 -4.80 18.02
C PRO A 168 10.59 -4.85 17.13
N GLN A 169 9.44 -4.31 17.56
CA GLN A 169 8.24 -4.24 16.71
C GLN A 169 8.46 -3.35 15.50
N LEU A 170 9.09 -2.19 15.67
CA LEU A 170 9.44 -1.32 14.56
C LEU A 170 10.47 -1.98 13.62
N GLN A 171 11.48 -2.63 14.17
CA GLN A 171 12.45 -3.38 13.37
C GLN A 171 11.78 -4.47 12.53
N SER A 172 10.87 -5.22 13.13
CA SER A 172 10.09 -6.26 12.43
C SER A 172 9.30 -5.71 11.25
N LEU A 173 8.72 -4.50 11.38
CA LEU A 173 8.06 -3.81 10.27
C LEU A 173 9.04 -3.49 9.13
N TYR A 174 10.21 -2.94 9.45
CA TYR A 174 11.22 -2.61 8.44
C TYR A 174 11.78 -3.88 7.78
N GLU A 175 12.05 -4.94 8.55
CA GLU A 175 12.44 -6.25 8.01
C GLU A 175 11.38 -6.81 7.07
N ALA A 176 10.09 -6.68 7.42
CA ALA A 176 8.99 -7.14 6.59
C ALA A 176 8.89 -6.35 5.26
N ILE A 177 9.12 -5.04 5.26
CA ILE A 177 9.12 -4.20 4.05
C ILE A 177 10.34 -4.52 3.17
N HIS A 178 11.52 -4.60 3.78
CA HIS A 178 12.77 -4.86 3.05
C HIS A 178 12.97 -6.33 2.67
N GLN A 179 12.18 -7.24 3.24
CA GLN A 179 12.31 -8.71 3.05
C GLN A 179 13.73 -9.19 3.39
N THR A 180 14.34 -8.61 4.41
CA THR A 180 15.71 -8.95 4.87
C THR A 180 15.83 -8.72 6.36
N LYS A 181 16.69 -9.49 7.00
CA LYS A 181 17.01 -9.30 8.41
C LYS A 181 17.95 -8.12 8.61
N LEU A 182 17.64 -7.31 9.62
CA LEU A 182 18.44 -6.17 10.02
C LEU A 182 19.25 -6.51 11.28
N ASP A 183 20.45 -5.96 11.38
CA ASP A 183 21.24 -6.08 12.61
C ASP A 183 20.63 -5.27 13.74
N ASP A 184 20.21 -5.94 14.81
CA ASP A 184 19.48 -5.34 15.95
C ASP A 184 20.23 -4.15 16.56
N ARG A 185 21.56 -4.27 16.71
CA ARG A 185 22.36 -3.25 17.35
C ARG A 185 22.51 -2.01 16.48
N ASN A 186 22.78 -2.22 15.19
CA ASN A 186 22.95 -1.12 14.23
C ASN A 186 21.61 -0.42 13.98
N PHE A 187 20.53 -1.16 13.78
CA PHE A 187 19.17 -0.62 13.61
C PHE A 187 18.80 0.26 14.82
N ARG A 188 18.93 -0.30 16.04
CA ARG A 188 18.63 0.44 17.26
C ARG A 188 19.48 1.71 17.40
N LYS A 189 20.80 1.62 17.18
CA LYS A 189 21.71 2.75 17.26
C LYS A 189 21.31 3.85 16.28
N LYS A 190 21.06 3.47 15.03
CA LYS A 190 20.66 4.38 13.95
C LYS A 190 19.33 5.05 14.27
N LEU A 191 18.31 4.25 14.63
CA LEU A 191 16.98 4.75 14.97
C LEU A 191 17.00 5.77 16.10
N LEU A 192 17.73 5.49 17.18
CA LEU A 192 17.82 6.38 18.31
C LEU A 192 18.63 7.65 18.01
N SER A 193 19.53 7.63 17.02
CA SER A 193 20.30 8.82 16.62
C SER A 193 19.47 9.91 15.95
N PHE A 194 18.28 9.57 15.43
CA PHE A 194 17.33 10.57 14.88
C PHE A 194 16.60 11.35 15.97
N ASP A 195 16.61 10.83 17.20
CA ASP A 195 15.96 11.46 18.35
C ASP A 195 14.47 11.78 18.13
N LEU A 196 13.79 10.86 17.40
CA LEU A 196 12.36 10.94 17.07
C LEU A 196 11.49 10.06 17.97
N LEU A 197 12.10 9.38 18.96
CA LEU A 197 11.40 8.47 19.85
C LEU A 197 11.42 8.98 21.28
N ILE A 198 10.26 9.12 21.88
CA ILE A 198 10.08 9.41 23.30
C ILE A 198 10.06 8.06 24.04
N LYS A 199 11.09 7.80 24.84
CA LYS A 199 11.16 6.63 25.71
C LYS A 199 10.19 6.78 26.86
N LEU A 200 9.40 5.73 27.12
CA LEU A 200 8.46 5.67 28.24
C LEU A 200 9.04 4.84 29.41
N ASP A 201 8.56 5.11 30.63
CA ASP A 201 8.92 4.33 31.83
C ASP A 201 8.16 3.01 31.92
N GLU A 202 7.52 2.60 30.81
CA GLU A 202 6.74 1.39 30.66
C GLU A 202 7.53 0.35 29.89
N LYS A 203 7.27 -0.93 30.18
CA LYS A 203 7.85 -2.08 29.45
C LYS A 203 6.78 -3.05 28.98
N ASP A 204 6.92 -3.48 27.75
CA ASP A 204 6.22 -4.65 27.25
C ASP A 204 6.92 -5.92 27.72
N LYS A 205 6.21 -6.81 28.41
CA LYS A 205 6.69 -8.10 28.91
C LYS A 205 6.09 -9.28 28.17
N SER A 206 5.35 -9.05 27.08
CA SER A 206 4.68 -10.11 26.34
C SER A 206 5.67 -11.08 25.69
N THR A 207 6.84 -10.58 25.26
CA THR A 207 7.83 -11.36 24.50
C THR A 207 9.03 -11.80 25.35
N SER A 208 9.27 -11.20 26.51
CA SER A 208 10.40 -11.58 27.37
C SER A 208 10.19 -11.20 28.83
N LYS A 209 10.76 -11.99 29.80
CA LYS A 209 10.69 -11.71 31.24
C LYS A 209 11.30 -10.36 31.64
N LYS A 210 12.35 -9.89 30.96
CA LYS A 210 12.98 -8.58 31.22
C LYS A 210 12.15 -7.44 30.67
N GLY A 211 11.32 -7.69 29.68
CA GLY A 211 10.53 -6.71 28.94
C GLY A 211 11.38 -5.77 28.09
N ALA A 212 10.78 -5.23 27.03
CA ALA A 212 11.34 -4.19 26.19
C ALA A 212 10.72 -2.84 26.58
N PHE A 213 11.51 -1.77 26.63
CA PHE A 213 10.98 -0.43 26.83
C PHE A 213 10.04 -0.04 25.71
N LEU A 214 8.93 0.60 26.09
CA LEU A 214 8.00 1.21 25.17
C LEU A 214 8.46 2.59 24.75
N TYR A 215 8.15 2.94 23.53
CA TYR A 215 8.44 4.23 22.91
C TYR A 215 7.18 4.76 22.24
N ARG A 216 7.14 6.07 22.07
CA ARG A 216 6.15 6.78 21.26
C ARG A 216 6.88 7.63 20.24
N PHE A 217 6.32 7.75 19.03
CA PHE A 217 6.88 8.62 17.99
C PHE A 217 6.58 10.08 18.29
N ASP A 218 7.57 10.96 18.14
CA ASP A 218 7.45 12.40 18.32
C ASP A 218 7.12 13.08 16.98
N TYR A 219 5.83 13.12 16.66
CA TYR A 219 5.33 13.77 15.44
C TYR A 219 5.65 15.27 15.40
N GLY A 220 5.64 15.95 16.55
CA GLY A 220 5.94 17.38 16.64
C GLY A 220 7.39 17.68 16.27
N LYS A 221 8.32 16.85 16.73
CA LYS A 221 9.73 16.96 16.39
C LYS A 221 9.98 16.55 14.94
N TYR A 222 9.36 15.49 14.48
CA TYR A 222 9.47 15.04 13.08
C TYR A 222 9.04 16.14 12.10
N LYS A 223 7.89 16.78 12.33
CA LYS A 223 7.40 17.87 11.48
C LYS A 223 8.39 19.03 11.38
N LYS A 224 9.01 19.43 12.50
CA LYS A 224 10.05 20.47 12.50
C LYS A 224 11.31 20.06 11.73
N LEU A 225 11.71 18.79 11.83
CA LEU A 225 12.85 18.26 11.08
C LEU A 225 12.57 18.19 9.58
N GLU A 226 11.37 17.78 9.18
CA GLU A 226 10.94 17.76 7.79
C GLU A 226 10.93 19.16 7.17
N GLU A 227 10.41 20.17 7.89
CA GLU A 227 10.45 21.58 7.51
C GLU A 227 11.88 22.13 7.37
N SER A 228 12.84 21.63 8.14
CA SER A 228 14.26 22.00 8.07
C SER A 228 15.07 21.28 6.99
N GLY A 229 14.44 20.38 6.22
CA GLY A 229 15.08 19.65 5.12
C GLY A 229 16.07 18.56 5.57
N ILE A 230 15.99 18.09 6.79
CA ILE A 230 16.87 17.00 7.28
C ILE A 230 16.42 15.67 6.69
N ASN A 231 17.35 14.99 6.01
CA ASN A 231 17.12 13.68 5.44
C ASN A 231 17.17 12.59 6.54
N PHE A 232 16.07 11.86 6.66
CA PHE A 232 16.03 10.59 7.37
C PHE A 232 16.64 9.54 6.45
N VAL A 233 17.72 8.90 6.86
CA VAL A 233 18.32 7.75 6.15
C VAL A 233 18.54 6.65 7.18
N LEU A 234 17.72 5.60 7.10
CA LEU A 234 17.78 4.44 8.01
C LEU A 234 18.67 3.34 7.44
#